data_711d107e336bfa17db14b9cc4f3fd23c
#
_entry.id   711d107e336bfa17db14b9cc4f3fd23c
#
_cell.length_a   1.000
_cell.length_b   1.000
_cell.length_c   1.000
_cell.angle_alpha   90.00
_cell.angle_beta   90.00
_cell.angle_gamma   90.00
#
_symmetry.space_group_name_H-M   'P 1'
#
loop_
_entity.id
_entity.type
_entity.pdbx_description
1 polymer ?
#
loop_
_entity_poly.entity_id
_entity_poly.type
_entity_poly.pdbx_seq_one_letter_code
_entity_poly.pdbx_strand_id
1 'polypeptide(L)'
;LARRRFLQGALATGLLPLPSAKAAASPRIATLDYGLANTLLSLGVTPIAVAAAEGWSDWVVEPPLPSEVVDLGVDREINLELLAALSPDLILTTPYVQSLRSRLEEIAPVLSFSVYNENKRPFRQAQEATLRLAERLGREAEGRALLDRAETLFAALSVRLHVSDPGPLLLVRFMDARHVRVYGGGSLFQDVMDRLGLRNAWEGPATLWGFETVGVEQLAPAAGPETEIFTFEPVPQEVLPTLGNSPLWRRLPAVEAGNF
;
A
#
# COMPACT_ATOMS: atom_id res chain seq x y z
N LEU A 1 77.19 31.12 -37.61
CA LEU A 1 76.83 30.87 -36.20
C LEU A 1 75.49 31.53 -35.88
N ALA A 2 74.35 30.80 -36.05
CA ALA A 2 72.99 31.30 -35.82
C ALA A 2 72.39 30.64 -34.55
N ARG A 3 72.10 31.44 -33.56
CA ARG A 3 71.35 31.03 -32.38
C ARG A 3 69.84 31.12 -32.67
N ARG A 4 69.17 29.93 -32.75
CA ARG A 4 67.69 29.83 -32.74
C ARG A 4 67.16 29.97 -31.30
N ARG A 5 66.37 31.00 -31.05
CA ARG A 5 65.57 31.13 -29.84
C ARG A 5 64.27 30.39 -30.05
N PHE A 6 64.00 29.38 -29.19
CA PHE A 6 62.71 28.64 -29.11
C PHE A 6 61.82 29.43 -28.20
N LEU A 7 60.69 29.93 -28.72
CA LEU A 7 59.60 30.51 -27.96
C LEU A 7 58.66 29.38 -27.45
N GLN A 8 58.67 29.13 -26.15
CA GLN A 8 57.69 28.27 -25.53
C GLN A 8 56.39 29.09 -25.23
N GLY A 9 55.36 28.86 -26.02
CA GLY A 9 54.02 29.36 -25.75
C GLY A 9 53.31 28.48 -24.73
N ALA A 10 53.11 28.95 -23.52
CA ALA A 10 52.26 28.27 -22.53
C ALA A 10 50.78 28.51 -22.87
N LEU A 11 50.07 27.46 -23.32
CA LEU A 11 48.60 27.43 -23.40
C LEU A 11 48.06 27.27 -21.98
N ALA A 12 47.59 28.35 -21.40
CA ALA A 12 46.77 28.32 -20.18
C ALA A 12 45.34 27.90 -20.57
N THR A 13 45.04 26.61 -20.45
CA THR A 13 43.67 26.09 -20.55
C THR A 13 42.93 26.52 -19.28
N GLY A 14 42.14 27.60 -19.37
CA GLY A 14 41.21 28.02 -18.33
C GLY A 14 40.13 26.96 -18.16
N LEU A 15 40.19 26.19 -17.09
CA LEU A 15 39.03 25.42 -16.62
C LEU A 15 37.98 26.43 -16.13
N LEU A 16 36.96 26.64 -16.95
CA LEU A 16 35.73 27.29 -16.50
C LEU A 16 35.08 26.38 -15.46
N PRO A 17 34.73 26.86 -14.24
CA PRO A 17 33.98 26.05 -13.30
C PRO A 17 32.62 25.74 -13.93
N LEU A 18 32.36 24.43 -14.14
CA LEU A 18 31.03 23.97 -14.49
C LEU A 18 30.07 24.42 -13.36
N PRO A 19 28.90 25.00 -13.70
CA PRO A 19 27.93 25.34 -12.68
C PRO A 19 27.56 24.06 -11.94
N SER A 20 27.83 24.04 -10.62
CA SER A 20 27.40 22.97 -9.75
C SER A 20 25.87 22.89 -9.87
N ALA A 21 25.34 21.82 -10.48
CA ALA A 21 23.93 21.57 -10.51
C ALA A 21 23.45 21.54 -9.05
N LYS A 22 22.76 22.59 -8.63
CA LYS A 22 22.13 22.64 -7.32
C LYS A 22 21.23 21.42 -7.27
N ALA A 23 21.54 20.44 -6.43
CA ALA A 23 20.69 19.28 -6.24
C ALA A 23 19.29 19.82 -5.94
N ALA A 24 18.34 19.55 -6.82
CA ALA A 24 16.97 19.95 -6.60
C ALA A 24 16.54 19.34 -5.25
N ALA A 25 16.11 20.16 -4.33
CA ALA A 25 15.60 19.67 -3.05
C ALA A 25 14.49 18.65 -3.35
N SER A 26 14.52 17.51 -2.68
CA SER A 26 13.47 16.50 -2.84
C SER A 26 12.11 17.15 -2.56
N PRO A 27 11.08 16.91 -3.38
CA PRO A 27 9.78 17.52 -3.20
C PRO A 27 9.21 17.15 -1.82
N ARG A 28 8.59 18.12 -1.17
CA ARG A 28 7.94 17.98 0.13
C ARG A 28 6.54 17.39 -0.09
N ILE A 29 6.41 16.07 0.12
CA ILE A 29 5.18 15.35 -0.19
C ILE A 29 4.47 14.96 1.11
N ALA A 30 3.19 15.32 1.23
CA ALA A 30 2.31 14.79 2.25
C ALA A 30 1.35 13.76 1.63
N THR A 31 0.92 12.78 2.40
CA THR A 31 -0.06 11.79 1.92
C THR A 31 -1.12 11.48 2.98
N LEU A 32 -2.34 11.26 2.52
CA LEU A 32 -3.49 10.92 3.37
C LEU A 32 -3.88 9.43 3.23
N ASP A 33 -2.93 8.60 2.79
CA ASP A 33 -3.17 7.17 2.53
C ASP A 33 -1.90 6.35 2.77
N TYR A 34 -2.03 5.24 3.50
CA TYR A 34 -0.90 4.36 3.84
C TYR A 34 -0.28 3.66 2.63
N GLY A 35 -1.12 3.24 1.66
CA GLY A 35 -0.62 2.59 0.46
C GLY A 35 0.24 3.53 -0.38
N LEU A 36 -0.15 4.82 -0.47
CA LEU A 36 0.63 5.85 -1.14
C LEU A 36 1.90 6.20 -0.36
N ALA A 37 1.84 6.25 0.98
CA ALA A 37 3.03 6.45 1.83
C ALA A 37 4.03 5.31 1.67
N ASN A 38 3.57 4.06 1.69
CA ASN A 38 4.40 2.87 1.46
C ASN A 38 5.03 2.90 0.05
N THR A 39 4.25 3.29 -0.96
CA THR A 39 4.75 3.45 -2.33
C THR A 39 5.86 4.50 -2.39
N LEU A 40 5.68 5.67 -1.76
CA LEU A 40 6.72 6.71 -1.68
C LEU A 40 8.01 6.17 -1.06
N LEU A 41 7.91 5.51 0.11
CA LEU A 41 9.06 4.90 0.79
C LEU A 41 9.76 3.87 -0.11
N SER A 42 8.98 3.05 -0.82
CA SER A 42 9.50 2.04 -1.76
C SER A 42 10.20 2.66 -2.98
N LEU A 43 9.84 3.90 -3.35
CA LEU A 43 10.50 4.71 -4.37
C LEU A 43 11.70 5.51 -3.84
N GLY A 44 12.04 5.36 -2.56
CA GLY A 44 13.12 6.09 -1.90
C GLY A 44 12.78 7.56 -1.59
N VAL A 45 11.49 7.88 -1.43
CA VAL A 45 11.00 9.21 -1.09
C VAL A 45 10.30 9.16 0.27
N THR A 46 10.84 9.84 1.26
CA THR A 46 10.21 9.97 2.57
C THR A 46 9.13 11.05 2.52
N PRO A 47 7.86 10.75 2.83
CA PRO A 47 6.84 11.78 2.96
C PRO A 47 7.14 12.68 4.15
N ILE A 48 6.79 13.97 4.07
CA ILE A 48 6.95 14.89 5.21
C ILE A 48 5.86 14.70 6.26
N ALA A 49 4.71 14.18 5.85
CA ALA A 49 3.58 13.93 6.74
C ALA A 49 2.67 12.83 6.18
N VAL A 50 2.05 12.07 7.06
CA VAL A 50 1.11 10.99 6.77
C VAL A 50 -0.12 11.13 7.67
N ALA A 51 -1.31 10.87 7.17
CA ALA A 51 -2.51 10.79 8.00
C ALA A 51 -2.47 9.51 8.85
N ALA A 52 -2.91 9.61 10.11
CA ALA A 52 -2.97 8.52 11.08
C ALA A 52 -1.63 7.77 11.26
N ALA A 53 -0.51 8.49 11.23
CA ALA A 53 0.84 7.91 11.30
C ALA A 53 1.06 7.06 12.56
N GLU A 54 0.38 7.35 13.67
CA GLU A 54 0.43 6.55 14.91
C GLU A 54 0.03 5.09 14.69
N GLY A 55 -0.93 4.81 13.78
CA GLY A 55 -1.37 3.47 13.46
C GLY A 55 -0.52 2.73 12.43
N TRP A 56 0.58 3.31 11.96
CA TRP A 56 1.38 2.74 10.87
C TRP A 56 1.87 1.32 11.16
N SER A 57 2.41 1.10 12.36
CA SER A 57 2.93 -0.21 12.76
C SER A 57 1.88 -1.32 12.82
N ASP A 58 0.61 -0.95 13.06
CA ASP A 58 -0.49 -1.90 13.14
C ASP A 58 -1.01 -2.33 11.76
N TRP A 59 -0.86 -1.42 10.75
CA TRP A 59 -1.46 -1.61 9.44
C TRP A 59 -0.48 -1.90 8.32
N VAL A 60 0.72 -1.35 8.38
CA VAL A 60 1.72 -1.48 7.31
C VAL A 60 2.84 -2.43 7.72
N VAL A 61 3.25 -2.41 8.97
CA VAL A 61 4.32 -3.23 9.55
C VAL A 61 5.69 -2.92 8.92
N GLU A 62 5.85 -3.11 7.61
CA GLU A 62 7.10 -2.90 6.85
C GLU A 62 6.84 -2.08 5.58
N PRO A 63 7.72 -1.13 5.24
CA PRO A 63 8.85 -0.66 6.06
C PRO A 63 8.37 0.18 7.27
N PRO A 64 9.18 0.33 8.33
CA PRO A 64 8.86 1.22 9.42
C PRO A 64 8.75 2.67 8.91
N LEU A 65 7.80 3.43 9.46
CA LEU A 65 7.68 4.84 9.11
C LEU A 65 8.84 5.63 9.76
N PRO A 66 9.60 6.43 8.99
CA PRO A 66 10.67 7.26 9.55
C PRO A 66 10.13 8.23 10.63
N SER A 67 10.88 8.40 11.70
CA SER A 67 10.45 9.16 12.88
C SER A 67 10.27 10.66 12.64
N GLU A 68 10.83 11.18 11.56
CA GLU A 68 10.67 12.58 11.14
C GLU A 68 9.34 12.86 10.43
N VAL A 69 8.58 11.82 10.07
CA VAL A 69 7.29 11.96 9.40
C VAL A 69 6.25 12.45 10.39
N VAL A 70 5.61 13.58 10.05
CA VAL A 70 4.62 14.22 10.92
C VAL A 70 3.27 13.50 10.80
N ASP A 71 2.62 13.24 11.92
CA ASP A 71 1.24 12.75 11.97
C ASP A 71 0.25 13.89 11.73
N LEU A 72 -0.63 13.74 10.74
CA LEU A 72 -1.68 14.72 10.42
C LEU A 72 -3.00 14.45 11.14
N GLY A 73 -3.04 13.51 12.07
CA GLY A 73 -4.26 13.04 12.74
C GLY A 73 -5.02 12.01 11.92
N VAL A 74 -6.15 11.56 12.45
CA VAL A 74 -6.95 10.48 11.84
C VAL A 74 -7.54 10.90 10.48
N ASP A 75 -7.76 9.93 9.62
CA ASP A 75 -8.16 10.11 8.22
C ASP A 75 -9.44 10.95 7.99
N ARG A 76 -10.35 10.98 8.97
CA ARG A 76 -11.59 11.78 8.93
C ARG A 76 -11.47 13.16 9.58
N GLU A 77 -10.42 13.39 10.34
CA GLU A 77 -10.16 14.62 11.08
C GLU A 77 -8.71 15.09 10.84
N ILE A 78 -8.37 15.23 9.55
CA ILE A 78 -7.04 15.71 9.14
C ILE A 78 -6.79 17.11 9.68
N ASN A 79 -5.65 17.31 10.32
CA ASN A 79 -5.19 18.62 10.77
C ASN A 79 -4.67 19.46 9.58
N LEU A 80 -5.59 20.16 8.93
CA LEU A 80 -5.29 20.97 7.74
C LEU A 80 -4.41 22.19 8.07
N GLU A 81 -4.50 22.71 9.29
CA GLU A 81 -3.65 23.82 9.72
C GLU A 81 -2.19 23.38 9.83
N LEU A 82 -1.95 22.21 10.42
CA LEU A 82 -0.64 21.60 10.49
C LEU A 82 -0.12 21.29 9.09
N LEU A 83 -0.95 20.70 8.22
CA LEU A 83 -0.60 20.42 6.84
C LEU A 83 -0.18 21.68 6.08
N ALA A 84 -0.91 22.78 6.23
CA ALA A 84 -0.58 24.07 5.62
C ALA A 84 0.74 24.64 6.18
N ALA A 85 0.95 24.55 7.50
CA ALA A 85 2.19 24.99 8.14
C ALA A 85 3.42 24.22 7.66
N LEU A 86 3.25 22.95 7.32
CA LEU A 86 4.31 22.11 6.74
C LEU A 86 4.65 22.51 5.30
N SER A 87 3.85 23.32 4.62
CA SER A 87 4.09 23.81 3.26
C SER A 87 4.51 22.69 2.29
N PRO A 88 3.66 21.70 2.03
CA PRO A 88 3.95 20.64 1.07
C PRO A 88 3.96 21.19 -0.37
N ASP A 89 4.79 20.60 -1.24
CA ASP A 89 4.80 20.86 -2.67
C ASP A 89 3.72 20.01 -3.41
N LEU A 90 3.28 18.93 -2.76
CA LEU A 90 2.34 17.97 -3.32
C LEU A 90 1.61 17.23 -2.20
N ILE A 91 0.31 17.03 -2.37
CA ILE A 91 -0.52 16.18 -1.51
C ILE A 91 -1.01 14.97 -2.31
N LEU A 92 -0.74 13.77 -1.80
CA LEU A 92 -1.26 12.53 -2.36
C LEU A 92 -2.48 12.06 -1.58
N THR A 93 -3.50 11.60 -2.29
CA THR A 93 -4.76 11.18 -1.68
C THR A 93 -5.44 10.08 -2.50
N THR A 94 -6.52 9.52 -1.95
CA THR A 94 -7.41 8.58 -2.63
C THR A 94 -8.83 9.15 -2.67
N PRO A 95 -9.75 8.57 -3.45
CA PRO A 95 -11.16 8.97 -3.44
C PRO A 95 -11.85 8.89 -2.07
N TYR A 96 -11.26 8.19 -1.12
CA TYR A 96 -11.80 8.04 0.23
C TYR A 96 -11.99 9.39 0.95
N VAL A 97 -11.08 10.34 0.71
CA VAL A 97 -11.12 11.68 1.29
C VAL A 97 -11.52 12.76 0.28
N GLN A 98 -12.24 12.39 -0.77
CA GLN A 98 -12.68 13.30 -1.85
C GLN A 98 -13.43 14.54 -1.34
N SER A 99 -14.15 14.44 -0.22
CA SER A 99 -14.84 15.58 0.40
C SER A 99 -13.91 16.69 0.89
N LEU A 100 -12.64 16.38 1.13
CA LEU A 100 -11.63 17.35 1.56
C LEU A 100 -10.89 18.00 0.40
N ARG A 101 -11.09 17.54 -0.83
CA ARG A 101 -10.28 17.91 -2.00
C ARG A 101 -10.12 19.41 -2.17
N SER A 102 -11.22 20.17 -2.15
CA SER A 102 -11.17 21.63 -2.35
C SER A 102 -10.30 22.33 -1.31
N ARG A 103 -10.40 21.90 -0.05
CA ARG A 103 -9.60 22.46 1.05
C ARG A 103 -8.11 22.07 0.94
N LEU A 104 -7.81 20.87 0.45
CA LEU A 104 -6.44 20.43 0.21
C LEU A 104 -5.80 21.20 -0.95
N GLU A 105 -6.57 21.49 -2.01
CA GLU A 105 -6.11 22.26 -3.18
C GLU A 105 -5.82 23.74 -2.85
N GLU A 106 -6.38 24.27 -1.75
CA GLU A 106 -6.00 25.58 -1.21
C GLU A 106 -4.59 25.57 -0.57
N ILE A 107 -4.09 24.41 -0.16
CA ILE A 107 -2.78 24.28 0.51
C ILE A 107 -1.69 23.95 -0.53
N ALA A 108 -1.91 22.94 -1.38
CA ALA A 108 -0.96 22.52 -2.40
C ALA A 108 -1.65 21.72 -3.51
N PRO A 109 -0.98 21.51 -4.66
CA PRO A 109 -1.48 20.59 -5.70
C PRO A 109 -1.81 19.23 -5.14
N VAL A 110 -2.98 18.66 -5.56
CA VAL A 110 -3.47 17.36 -5.09
C VAL A 110 -3.46 16.35 -6.22
N LEU A 111 -2.81 15.20 -6.01
CA LEU A 111 -2.94 14.03 -6.87
C LEU A 111 -3.72 12.95 -6.16
N SER A 112 -4.77 12.48 -6.81
CA SER A 112 -5.60 11.38 -6.31
C SER A 112 -5.35 10.11 -7.13
N PHE A 113 -5.13 9.00 -6.44
CA PHE A 113 -4.96 7.68 -7.01
C PHE A 113 -6.07 6.76 -6.52
N SER A 114 -6.77 6.11 -7.46
CA SER A 114 -7.76 5.10 -7.13
C SER A 114 -7.28 3.74 -7.59
N VAL A 115 -7.22 2.79 -6.66
CA VAL A 115 -6.94 1.38 -6.99
C VAL A 115 -8.23 0.56 -7.11
N TYR A 116 -9.34 1.07 -6.58
CA TYR A 116 -10.65 0.44 -6.68
C TYR A 116 -11.53 1.20 -7.66
N ASN A 117 -12.01 0.50 -8.67
CA ASN A 117 -12.91 1.02 -9.69
C ASN A 117 -13.80 -0.11 -10.24
N GLU A 118 -14.67 0.20 -11.18
CA GLU A 118 -15.62 -0.74 -11.79
C GLU A 118 -14.94 -1.93 -12.50
N ASN A 119 -13.68 -1.79 -12.91
CA ASN A 119 -12.91 -2.86 -13.55
C ASN A 119 -12.55 -3.99 -12.59
N LYS A 120 -12.65 -3.76 -11.27
CA LYS A 120 -12.38 -4.76 -10.22
C LYS A 120 -11.02 -5.47 -10.37
N ARG A 121 -9.98 -4.71 -10.74
CA ARG A 121 -8.59 -5.18 -10.87
C ARG A 121 -7.64 -4.28 -10.08
N PRO A 122 -7.75 -4.24 -8.74
CA PRO A 122 -7.04 -3.30 -7.91
C PRO A 122 -5.52 -3.45 -7.96
N PHE A 123 -4.99 -4.65 -8.14
CA PHE A 123 -3.54 -4.85 -8.28
C PHE A 123 -2.99 -4.16 -9.53
N ARG A 124 -3.65 -4.30 -10.67
CA ARG A 124 -3.26 -3.61 -11.90
C ARG A 124 -3.34 -2.10 -11.74
N GLN A 125 -4.39 -1.60 -11.09
CA GLN A 125 -4.52 -0.16 -10.81
C GLN A 125 -3.40 0.33 -9.88
N ALA A 126 -2.99 -0.47 -8.88
CA ALA A 126 -1.86 -0.16 -8.01
C ALA A 126 -0.54 -0.11 -8.78
N GLN A 127 -0.30 -1.04 -9.72
CA GLN A 127 0.87 -1.00 -10.60
C GLN A 127 0.90 0.29 -11.45
N GLU A 128 -0.22 0.63 -12.09
CA GLU A 128 -0.36 1.85 -12.90
C GLU A 128 -0.17 3.12 -12.05
N ALA A 129 -0.74 3.16 -10.83
CA ALA A 129 -0.56 4.25 -9.89
C ALA A 129 0.91 4.40 -9.45
N THR A 130 1.60 3.29 -9.17
CA THR A 130 3.02 3.27 -8.81
C THR A 130 3.88 3.87 -9.94
N LEU A 131 3.68 3.45 -11.19
CA LEU A 131 4.45 3.97 -12.32
C LEU A 131 4.16 5.46 -12.57
N ARG A 132 2.91 5.89 -12.50
CA ARG A 132 2.55 7.31 -12.64
C ARG A 132 3.14 8.17 -11.53
N LEU A 133 3.16 7.67 -10.30
CA LEU A 133 3.78 8.37 -9.18
C LEU A 133 5.30 8.43 -9.37
N ALA A 134 5.93 7.32 -9.76
CA ALA A 134 7.37 7.26 -10.05
C ALA A 134 7.77 8.25 -11.16
N GLU A 135 7.03 8.30 -12.27
CA GLU A 135 7.22 9.28 -13.35
C GLU A 135 7.12 10.72 -12.83
N ARG A 136 6.08 11.01 -12.04
CA ARG A 136 5.88 12.36 -11.47
C ARG A 136 7.02 12.80 -10.57
N LEU A 137 7.73 11.86 -9.97
CA LEU A 137 8.84 12.08 -9.02
C LEU A 137 10.23 11.94 -9.66
N GLY A 138 10.33 11.58 -10.95
CA GLY A 138 11.62 11.25 -11.59
C GLY A 138 12.27 10.00 -11.00
N ARG A 139 11.46 9.00 -10.63
CA ARG A 139 11.86 7.73 -10.00
C ARG A 139 11.41 6.51 -10.81
N GLU A 140 11.44 6.64 -12.14
CA GLU A 140 10.91 5.61 -13.05
C GLU A 140 11.69 4.30 -12.95
N ALA A 141 13.00 4.37 -12.68
CA ALA A 141 13.82 3.19 -12.48
C ALA A 141 13.43 2.44 -11.20
N GLU A 142 13.24 3.17 -10.10
CA GLU A 142 12.82 2.62 -8.82
C GLU A 142 11.40 2.04 -8.91
N GLY A 143 10.51 2.72 -9.62
CA GLY A 143 9.14 2.24 -9.89
C GLY A 143 9.14 0.92 -10.64
N ARG A 144 9.88 0.79 -11.72
CA ARG A 144 10.03 -0.47 -12.45
C ARG A 144 10.65 -1.56 -11.59
N ALA A 145 11.73 -1.26 -10.88
CA ALA A 145 12.38 -2.22 -10.00
C ALA A 145 11.47 -2.70 -8.86
N LEU A 146 10.57 -1.85 -8.34
CA LEU A 146 9.56 -2.26 -7.35
C LEU A 146 8.60 -3.29 -7.95
N LEU A 147 8.08 -3.04 -9.13
CA LEU A 147 7.16 -3.97 -9.80
C LEU A 147 7.85 -5.28 -10.19
N ASP A 148 9.08 -5.25 -10.69
CA ASP A 148 9.86 -6.44 -11.03
C ASP A 148 10.13 -7.31 -9.80
N ARG A 149 10.42 -6.70 -8.64
CA ARG A 149 10.56 -7.43 -7.37
C ARG A 149 9.25 -8.10 -6.97
N ALA A 150 8.12 -7.41 -7.11
CA ALA A 150 6.80 -7.97 -6.81
C ALA A 150 6.48 -9.17 -7.70
N GLU A 151 6.69 -9.07 -9.00
CA GLU A 151 6.48 -10.18 -9.94
C GLU A 151 7.41 -11.38 -9.66
N THR A 152 8.67 -11.12 -9.32
CA THR A 152 9.63 -12.17 -8.93
C THR A 152 9.17 -12.89 -7.66
N LEU A 153 8.66 -12.13 -6.67
CA LEU A 153 8.14 -12.70 -5.42
C LEU A 153 6.89 -13.55 -5.69
N PHE A 154 5.94 -13.07 -6.49
CA PHE A 154 4.76 -13.84 -6.88
C PHE A 154 5.13 -15.14 -7.57
N ALA A 155 6.06 -15.12 -8.52
CA ALA A 155 6.52 -16.31 -9.22
C ALA A 155 7.14 -17.34 -8.25
N ALA A 156 7.99 -16.89 -7.34
CA ALA A 156 8.64 -17.77 -6.36
C ALA A 156 7.64 -18.37 -5.36
N LEU A 157 6.68 -17.57 -4.87
CA LEU A 157 5.66 -18.03 -3.93
C LEU A 157 4.65 -18.95 -4.59
N SER A 158 4.20 -18.68 -5.83
CA SER A 158 3.28 -19.53 -6.57
C SER A 158 3.83 -20.94 -6.75
N VAL A 159 5.12 -21.09 -7.09
CA VAL A 159 5.77 -22.41 -7.20
C VAL A 159 5.72 -23.16 -5.87
N ARG A 160 6.02 -22.49 -4.75
CA ARG A 160 5.99 -23.10 -3.41
C ARG A 160 4.59 -23.54 -3.00
N LEU A 161 3.60 -22.67 -3.23
CA LEU A 161 2.21 -22.94 -2.88
C LEU A 161 1.60 -24.05 -3.75
N HIS A 162 1.98 -24.12 -5.02
CA HIS A 162 1.53 -25.22 -5.90
C HIS A 162 1.99 -26.59 -5.40
N VAL A 163 3.17 -26.67 -4.79
CA VAL A 163 3.66 -27.94 -4.20
C VAL A 163 2.91 -28.31 -2.92
N SER A 164 2.51 -27.34 -2.12
CA SER A 164 1.78 -27.57 -0.86
C SER A 164 0.28 -27.81 -1.06
N ASP A 165 -0.26 -27.41 -2.21
CA ASP A 165 -1.69 -27.50 -2.58
C ASP A 165 -2.63 -27.16 -1.41
N PRO A 166 -2.58 -25.91 -0.90
CA PRO A 166 -3.40 -25.52 0.23
C PRO A 166 -4.89 -25.56 -0.13
N GLY A 167 -5.73 -25.86 0.85
CA GLY A 167 -7.18 -25.79 0.72
C GLY A 167 -7.67 -24.39 0.29
N PRO A 168 -8.99 -24.20 0.12
CA PRO A 168 -9.55 -22.89 -0.10
C PRO A 168 -9.27 -21.96 1.09
N LEU A 169 -8.99 -20.70 0.82
CA LEU A 169 -8.73 -19.70 1.86
C LEU A 169 -9.95 -18.81 2.04
N LEU A 170 -10.34 -18.59 3.28
CA LEU A 170 -11.36 -17.61 3.65
C LEU A 170 -10.70 -16.45 4.39
N LEU A 171 -10.52 -15.34 3.68
CA LEU A 171 -9.84 -14.16 4.23
C LEU A 171 -10.86 -13.24 4.89
N VAL A 172 -10.70 -13.02 6.19
CA VAL A 172 -11.65 -12.25 6.98
C VAL A 172 -10.96 -11.21 7.86
N ARG A 173 -11.72 -10.21 8.28
CA ARG A 173 -11.34 -9.28 9.33
C ARG A 173 -12.51 -9.07 10.27
N PHE A 174 -12.33 -9.38 11.53
CA PHE A 174 -13.35 -9.16 12.54
C PHE A 174 -13.53 -7.66 12.83
N MET A 175 -14.78 -7.21 12.72
CA MET A 175 -15.17 -5.86 13.10
C MET A 175 -15.59 -5.83 14.58
N ASP A 176 -16.26 -6.88 15.01
CA ASP A 176 -16.65 -7.21 16.38
C ASP A 176 -16.90 -8.75 16.47
N ALA A 177 -17.42 -9.23 17.59
CA ALA A 177 -17.71 -10.66 17.78
C ALA A 177 -18.90 -11.20 16.97
N ARG A 178 -19.63 -10.34 16.25
CA ARG A 178 -20.80 -10.72 15.43
C ARG A 178 -20.62 -10.45 13.96
N HIS A 179 -19.83 -9.41 13.62
CA HIS A 179 -19.66 -8.94 12.26
C HIS A 179 -18.23 -9.14 11.80
N VAL A 180 -18.14 -9.63 10.59
CA VAL A 180 -16.86 -9.90 9.94
C VAL A 180 -16.89 -9.32 8.54
N ARG A 181 -15.81 -8.66 8.17
CA ARG A 181 -15.55 -8.28 6.77
C ARG A 181 -14.90 -9.46 6.10
N VAL A 182 -15.50 -9.91 4.99
CA VAL A 182 -14.97 -11.00 4.19
C VAL A 182 -14.53 -10.45 2.83
N TYR A 183 -13.38 -10.89 2.34
CA TYR A 183 -12.77 -10.40 1.11
C TYR A 183 -13.05 -11.36 -0.04
N GLY A 184 -13.65 -10.81 -1.10
CA GLY A 184 -14.10 -11.58 -2.27
C GLY A 184 -13.61 -10.97 -3.58
N GLY A 185 -14.36 -11.24 -4.63
CA GLY A 185 -14.06 -10.78 -5.98
C GLY A 185 -13.91 -9.27 -6.08
N GLY A 186 -12.83 -8.81 -6.74
CA GLY A 186 -12.50 -7.39 -6.89
C GLY A 186 -11.73 -6.79 -5.72
N SER A 187 -11.37 -7.57 -4.70
CA SER A 187 -10.43 -7.14 -3.68
C SER A 187 -8.99 -7.25 -4.16
N LEU A 188 -8.08 -6.47 -3.55
CA LEU A 188 -6.65 -6.65 -3.77
C LEU A 188 -6.18 -8.05 -3.33
N PHE A 189 -6.79 -8.60 -2.29
CA PHE A 189 -6.51 -9.96 -1.82
C PHE A 189 -6.88 -11.02 -2.87
N GLN A 190 -8.01 -10.84 -3.58
CA GLN A 190 -8.37 -11.75 -4.67
C GLN A 190 -7.33 -11.72 -5.80
N ASP A 191 -6.90 -10.53 -6.23
CA ASP A 191 -5.86 -10.41 -7.26
C ASP A 191 -4.54 -11.07 -6.82
N VAL A 192 -4.18 -10.98 -5.54
CA VAL A 192 -3.02 -11.66 -4.96
C VAL A 192 -3.21 -13.17 -4.96
N MET A 193 -4.36 -13.66 -4.52
CA MET A 193 -4.69 -15.09 -4.51
C MET A 193 -4.66 -15.69 -5.92
N ASP A 194 -5.24 -15.00 -6.90
CA ASP A 194 -5.25 -15.43 -8.31
C ASP A 194 -3.81 -15.57 -8.85
N ARG A 195 -2.92 -14.62 -8.52
CA ARG A 195 -1.51 -14.66 -8.93
C ARG A 195 -0.71 -15.77 -8.26
N LEU A 196 -1.09 -16.16 -7.06
CA LEU A 196 -0.47 -17.24 -6.30
C LEU A 196 -1.06 -18.62 -6.66
N GLY A 197 -2.15 -18.67 -7.42
CA GLY A 197 -2.87 -19.91 -7.73
C GLY A 197 -3.70 -20.43 -6.56
N LEU A 198 -4.08 -19.54 -5.62
CA LEU A 198 -4.87 -19.88 -4.44
C LEU A 198 -6.38 -19.74 -4.74
N ARG A 199 -7.19 -20.55 -4.07
CA ARG A 199 -8.64 -20.51 -4.20
C ARG A 199 -9.26 -19.70 -3.07
N ASN A 200 -10.13 -18.74 -3.41
CA ASN A 200 -10.95 -18.05 -2.42
C ASN A 200 -12.19 -18.87 -2.10
N ALA A 201 -12.44 -19.13 -0.83
CA ALA A 201 -13.64 -19.84 -0.38
C ALA A 201 -14.91 -18.97 -0.45
N TRP A 202 -14.77 -17.63 -0.48
CA TRP A 202 -15.90 -16.73 -0.55
C TRP A 202 -16.35 -16.48 -1.99
N GLU A 203 -17.50 -17.05 -2.36
CA GLU A 203 -18.17 -16.85 -3.65
C GLU A 203 -19.32 -15.84 -3.56
N GLY A 204 -19.57 -15.30 -2.36
CA GLY A 204 -20.65 -14.35 -2.12
C GLY A 204 -20.38 -12.98 -2.77
N PRO A 205 -21.35 -12.05 -2.64
CA PRO A 205 -21.20 -10.71 -3.18
C PRO A 205 -20.04 -9.97 -2.55
N ALA A 206 -19.52 -8.99 -3.29
CA ALA A 206 -18.55 -8.03 -2.80
C ALA A 206 -18.87 -6.63 -3.35
N THR A 207 -18.69 -5.62 -2.51
CA THR A 207 -18.81 -4.22 -2.89
C THR A 207 -17.77 -3.82 -3.94
N LEU A 208 -17.78 -2.56 -4.36
CA LEU A 208 -16.72 -1.99 -5.20
C LEU A 208 -15.32 -2.14 -4.58
N TRP A 209 -15.25 -2.16 -3.24
CA TRP A 209 -14.01 -2.32 -2.48
C TRP A 209 -13.53 -3.76 -2.35
N GLY A 210 -14.26 -4.72 -2.94
CA GLY A 210 -13.90 -6.13 -2.94
C GLY A 210 -14.14 -6.85 -1.61
N PHE A 211 -14.99 -6.32 -0.75
CA PHE A 211 -15.39 -6.99 0.49
C PHE A 211 -16.90 -6.83 0.77
N GLU A 212 -17.40 -7.69 1.63
CA GLU A 212 -18.75 -7.57 2.23
C GLU A 212 -18.61 -7.63 3.76
N THR A 213 -19.53 -6.98 4.46
CA THR A 213 -19.61 -7.11 5.93
C THR A 213 -20.84 -7.95 6.27
N VAL A 214 -20.60 -9.10 6.88
CA VAL A 214 -21.60 -10.14 7.14
C VAL A 214 -21.60 -10.56 8.61
N GLY A 215 -22.65 -11.23 9.06
CA GLY A 215 -22.63 -11.92 10.34
C GLY A 215 -21.71 -13.14 10.28
N VAL A 216 -21.09 -13.50 11.40
CA VAL A 216 -20.18 -14.66 11.46
C VAL A 216 -20.85 -15.97 11.05
N GLU A 217 -22.17 -16.11 11.25
CA GLU A 217 -22.95 -17.25 10.82
C GLU A 217 -23.07 -17.38 9.30
N GLN A 218 -22.95 -16.27 8.58
CA GLN A 218 -23.00 -16.25 7.12
C GLN A 218 -21.73 -16.78 6.46
N LEU A 219 -20.67 -17.05 7.23
CA LEU A 219 -19.46 -17.70 6.75
C LEU A 219 -19.67 -19.21 6.50
N ALA A 220 -20.73 -19.82 7.07
CA ALA A 220 -20.93 -21.26 7.02
C ALA A 220 -20.85 -21.90 5.62
N PRO A 221 -21.40 -21.31 4.55
CA PRO A 221 -21.27 -21.88 3.21
C PRO A 221 -19.82 -21.91 2.67
N ALA A 222 -18.96 -20.97 3.12
CA ALA A 222 -17.58 -20.84 2.70
C ALA A 222 -16.58 -21.55 3.65
N ALA A 223 -16.99 -21.87 4.88
CA ALA A 223 -16.16 -22.45 5.92
C ALA A 223 -16.23 -24.00 5.92
N GLY A 224 -15.97 -24.62 4.75
CA GLY A 224 -15.89 -26.08 4.62
C GLY A 224 -14.73 -26.69 5.41
N PRO A 225 -14.69 -28.04 5.57
CA PRO A 225 -13.68 -28.70 6.41
C PRO A 225 -12.24 -28.56 5.88
N GLU A 226 -12.08 -28.28 4.60
CA GLU A 226 -10.76 -28.07 3.96
C GLU A 226 -10.41 -26.57 3.83
N THR A 227 -11.32 -25.68 4.23
CA THR A 227 -11.10 -24.23 4.15
C THR A 227 -10.24 -23.77 5.32
N GLU A 228 -9.20 -23.01 5.04
CA GLU A 228 -8.40 -22.32 6.03
C GLU A 228 -8.94 -20.89 6.22
N ILE A 229 -9.28 -20.52 7.46
CA ILE A 229 -9.79 -19.18 7.80
C ILE A 229 -8.62 -18.33 8.29
N PHE A 230 -8.28 -17.28 7.53
CA PHE A 230 -7.25 -16.31 7.91
C PHE A 230 -7.90 -15.01 8.34
N THR A 231 -7.53 -14.53 9.52
CA THR A 231 -7.93 -13.20 9.99
C THR A 231 -6.77 -12.23 9.98
N PHE A 232 -7.07 -10.97 9.64
CA PHE A 232 -6.10 -9.89 9.68
C PHE A 232 -6.15 -9.19 11.04
N GLU A 233 -4.99 -8.89 11.58
CA GLU A 233 -4.86 -8.03 12.76
C GLU A 233 -5.07 -6.54 12.38
N PRO A 234 -5.40 -5.69 13.35
CA PRO A 234 -5.72 -6.04 14.73
C PRO A 234 -7.10 -6.71 14.87
N VAL A 235 -7.17 -7.75 15.71
CA VAL A 235 -8.43 -8.39 16.10
C VAL A 235 -8.91 -7.76 17.41
N PRO A 236 -10.16 -7.23 17.52
CA PRO A 236 -10.66 -6.68 18.77
C PRO A 236 -10.59 -7.72 19.90
N GLN A 237 -10.17 -7.29 21.08
CA GLN A 237 -9.83 -8.19 22.19
C GLN A 237 -10.96 -9.13 22.64
N GLU A 238 -12.22 -8.69 22.49
CA GLU A 238 -13.40 -9.47 22.85
C GLU A 238 -13.76 -10.54 21.83
N VAL A 239 -13.23 -10.50 20.61
CA VAL A 239 -13.64 -11.39 19.51
C VAL A 239 -13.29 -12.83 19.81
N LEU A 240 -12.00 -13.16 19.98
CA LEU A 240 -11.58 -14.54 20.15
C LEU A 240 -12.20 -15.23 21.37
N PRO A 241 -12.29 -14.61 22.57
CA PRO A 241 -13.00 -15.19 23.71
C PRO A 241 -14.48 -15.41 23.44
N THR A 242 -15.14 -14.49 22.74
CA THR A 242 -16.59 -14.61 22.43
C THR A 242 -16.84 -15.71 21.41
N LEU A 243 -16.05 -15.78 20.34
CA LEU A 243 -16.14 -16.83 19.32
C LEU A 243 -15.86 -18.21 19.92
N GLY A 244 -14.86 -18.33 20.79
CA GLY A 244 -14.55 -19.58 21.48
C GLY A 244 -15.71 -20.12 22.33
N ASN A 245 -16.60 -19.26 22.78
CA ASN A 245 -17.83 -19.62 23.51
C ASN A 245 -19.08 -19.72 22.62
N SER A 246 -19.01 -19.34 21.34
CA SER A 246 -20.13 -19.38 20.41
C SER A 246 -20.37 -20.78 19.86
N PRO A 247 -21.52 -21.42 20.10
CA PRO A 247 -21.84 -22.71 19.48
C PRO A 247 -21.92 -22.66 17.95
N LEU A 248 -22.32 -21.51 17.37
CA LEU A 248 -22.40 -21.33 15.92
C LEU A 248 -21.00 -21.33 15.30
N TRP A 249 -20.08 -20.57 15.90
CA TRP A 249 -18.69 -20.51 15.44
C TRP A 249 -18.01 -21.88 15.53
N ARG A 250 -18.11 -22.53 16.69
CA ARG A 250 -17.47 -23.85 16.92
C ARG A 250 -17.97 -24.96 16.01
N ARG A 251 -19.18 -24.83 15.43
CA ARG A 251 -19.79 -25.78 14.51
C ARG A 251 -19.47 -25.49 13.03
N LEU A 252 -18.74 -24.43 12.73
CA LEU A 252 -18.24 -24.24 11.37
C LEU A 252 -17.28 -25.40 11.03
N PRO A 253 -17.46 -26.12 9.91
CA PRO A 253 -16.62 -27.28 9.60
C PRO A 253 -15.13 -26.96 9.58
N ALA A 254 -14.73 -25.79 9.08
CA ALA A 254 -13.34 -25.32 9.12
C ALA A 254 -12.82 -25.19 10.56
N VAL A 255 -13.63 -24.65 11.48
CA VAL A 255 -13.25 -24.47 12.90
C VAL A 255 -13.19 -25.81 13.62
N GLU A 256 -14.13 -26.75 13.37
CA GLU A 256 -14.09 -28.11 13.89
C GLU A 256 -12.86 -28.87 13.42
N ALA A 257 -12.40 -28.61 12.18
CA ALA A 257 -11.21 -29.20 11.61
C ALA A 257 -9.90 -28.58 12.15
N GLY A 258 -9.99 -27.49 12.90
CA GLY A 258 -8.80 -26.78 13.42
C GLY A 258 -8.13 -25.83 12.43
N ASN A 259 -8.85 -25.39 11.40
CA ASN A 259 -8.35 -24.53 10.32
C ASN A 259 -8.64 -23.04 10.58
N PHE A 260 -8.50 -22.62 11.87
CA PHE A 260 -8.62 -21.23 12.30
C PHE A 260 -7.67 -20.92 13.44
#